data_ca94cdada0ace962633ecfa39cb8bd9b
#
_entry.id   ca94cdada0ace962633ecfa39cb8bd9b
#
_cell.length_a   1.000
_cell.length_b   1.000
_cell.length_c   1.000
_cell.angle_alpha   90.00
_cell.angle_beta   90.00
_cell.angle_gamma   90.00
#
_symmetry.space_group_name_H-M   'P 1'
#
loop_
_entity.id
_entity.type
_entity.pdbx_description
1 polymer ?
#
loop_
_entity_poly.entity_id
_entity_poly.type
_entity_poly.pdbx_seq_one_letter_code
_entity_poly.pdbx_strand_id
1 'polypeptide(L)'
;MIIDGHSHACGRFLTPDSIVKTLDTNGVDKVILVPGELNSKSEYSLPNIASIFPRRNVVKVTNYLTKFVMILTGKVKNILIGNEHVYELTQKTNGRVIQFVWITTQINKPSNYLDNKKKDWNFKGVKLHQCWESFSVDSDFFKEVALWAENNDIPLFIHLYSDSEVAKIIEYKKKHLNLNLIIAHLFGIELFIKLNFKDENLYFDTSTLQLISKNRLMNAIDFVGADVLVQREMEFRVN
;
A
#
# COMPACT_ATOMS: atom_id res chain seq x y z
N MET A 1 -18.79 -10.36 0.10
CA MET A 1 -18.16 -9.16 0.73
C MET A 1 -17.04 -8.70 -0.18
N ILE A 2 -17.10 -7.43 -0.59
CA ILE A 2 -16.12 -6.78 -1.48
C ILE A 2 -15.32 -5.79 -0.66
N ILE A 3 -13.99 -5.84 -0.74
CA ILE A 3 -13.10 -4.96 0.00
C ILE A 3 -12.18 -4.22 -0.98
N ASP A 4 -12.22 -2.87 -0.96
CA ASP A 4 -11.18 -2.07 -1.62
C ASP A 4 -9.87 -2.23 -0.82
N GLY A 5 -8.88 -2.82 -1.45
CA GLY A 5 -7.64 -3.26 -0.78
C GLY A 5 -6.63 -2.17 -0.47
N HIS A 6 -6.78 -0.95 -1.03
CA HIS A 6 -5.83 0.13 -0.79
C HIS A 6 -6.37 1.51 -1.19
N SER A 7 -6.63 2.33 -0.21
CA SER A 7 -6.96 3.75 -0.41
C SER A 7 -6.27 4.64 0.63
N HIS A 8 -6.10 5.91 0.30
CA HIS A 8 -5.57 6.92 1.21
C HIS A 8 -6.69 7.78 1.81
N ALA A 9 -6.57 8.18 3.08
CA ALA A 9 -7.52 9.03 3.77
C ALA A 9 -7.45 10.48 3.27
N CYS A 10 -7.88 10.71 2.02
CA CYS A 10 -7.97 12.01 1.36
C CYS A 10 -9.10 12.01 0.32
N GLY A 11 -9.46 13.17 -0.22
CA GLY A 11 -10.53 13.33 -1.19
C GLY A 11 -11.85 12.72 -0.71
N ARG A 12 -12.40 11.76 -1.45
CA ARG A 12 -13.67 11.06 -1.10
C ARG A 12 -13.55 10.11 0.10
N PHE A 13 -12.33 9.83 0.58
CA PHE A 13 -12.05 9.03 1.78
C PHE A 13 -11.64 9.89 2.99
N LEU A 14 -11.90 11.20 2.97
CA LEU A 14 -11.49 12.12 4.02
C LEU A 14 -12.47 12.15 5.21
N THR A 15 -13.77 11.95 4.98
CA THR A 15 -14.80 12.06 6.02
C THR A 15 -15.66 10.78 6.09
N PRO A 16 -16.24 10.44 7.26
CA PRO A 16 -17.09 9.26 7.41
C PRO A 16 -18.23 9.22 6.39
N ASP A 17 -18.95 10.32 6.20
CA ASP A 17 -20.11 10.38 5.30
C ASP A 17 -19.68 10.19 3.84
N SER A 18 -18.57 10.80 3.43
CA SER A 18 -18.08 10.65 2.06
C SER A 18 -17.55 9.24 1.79
N ILE A 19 -16.96 8.59 2.81
CA ILE A 19 -16.53 7.18 2.71
C ILE A 19 -17.73 6.29 2.51
N VAL A 20 -18.72 6.35 3.41
CA VAL A 20 -19.92 5.49 3.34
C VAL A 20 -20.63 5.69 2.01
N LYS A 21 -20.88 6.95 1.60
CA LYS A 21 -21.48 7.25 0.30
C LYS A 21 -20.70 6.66 -0.87
N THR A 22 -19.36 6.77 -0.83
CA THR A 22 -18.50 6.27 -1.91
C THR A 22 -18.57 4.74 -1.99
N LEU A 23 -18.48 4.05 -0.85
CA LEU A 23 -18.58 2.61 -0.79
C LEU A 23 -19.94 2.11 -1.29
N ASP A 24 -21.04 2.72 -0.82
CA ASP A 24 -22.39 2.34 -1.18
C ASP A 24 -22.66 2.55 -2.69
N THR A 25 -22.21 3.70 -3.23
CA THR A 25 -22.37 4.01 -4.67
C THR A 25 -21.67 2.99 -5.56
N ASN A 26 -20.56 2.41 -5.10
CA ASN A 26 -19.76 1.45 -5.88
C ASN A 26 -20.02 -0.02 -5.50
N GLY A 27 -20.93 -0.30 -4.57
CA GLY A 27 -21.23 -1.66 -4.12
C GLY A 27 -20.07 -2.33 -3.37
N VAL A 28 -19.21 -1.53 -2.72
CA VAL A 28 -18.07 -2.01 -1.95
C VAL A 28 -18.44 -2.08 -0.48
N ASP A 29 -18.15 -3.19 0.19
CA ASP A 29 -18.52 -3.38 1.59
C ASP A 29 -17.55 -2.65 2.54
N LYS A 30 -16.25 -2.72 2.29
CA LYS A 30 -15.20 -2.16 3.14
C LYS A 30 -14.05 -1.59 2.34
N VAL A 31 -13.26 -0.73 2.98
CA VAL A 31 -12.02 -0.19 2.41
C VAL A 31 -10.87 -0.29 3.41
N ILE A 32 -9.69 -0.69 2.91
CA ILE A 32 -8.44 -0.56 3.65
C ILE A 32 -7.93 0.86 3.47
N LEU A 33 -7.84 1.60 4.56
CA LEU A 33 -7.32 2.96 4.56
C LEU A 33 -5.95 3.06 5.24
N VAL A 34 -5.08 3.80 4.56
CA VAL A 34 -3.82 4.30 5.10
C VAL A 34 -3.88 5.82 5.22
N PRO A 35 -3.02 6.47 6.02
CA PRO A 35 -2.89 7.92 6.02
C PRO A 35 -2.76 8.49 4.61
N GLY A 36 -3.40 9.64 4.41
CA GLY A 36 -3.31 10.43 3.20
C GLY A 36 -2.85 11.84 3.50
N GLU A 37 -2.93 12.72 2.51
CA GLU A 37 -2.67 14.13 2.69
C GLU A 37 -3.84 14.76 3.48
N LEU A 38 -3.61 15.07 4.76
CA LEU A 38 -4.59 15.71 5.62
C LEU A 38 -5.06 17.04 5.00
N ASN A 39 -6.36 17.28 5.03
CA ASN A 39 -7.01 18.43 4.43
C ASN A 39 -7.02 18.48 2.90
N SER A 40 -6.50 17.48 2.20
CA SER A 40 -6.65 17.42 0.75
C SER A 40 -8.04 16.93 0.38
N LYS A 41 -8.86 17.86 -0.12
CA LYS A 41 -10.16 17.56 -0.76
C LYS A 41 -9.97 17.10 -2.21
N SER A 42 -8.77 17.22 -2.75
CA SER A 42 -8.48 16.87 -4.13
C SER A 42 -8.49 15.35 -4.32
N GLU A 43 -9.18 14.90 -5.34
CA GLU A 43 -9.07 13.55 -5.84
C GLU A 43 -7.83 13.48 -6.75
N TYR A 44 -6.95 12.53 -6.47
CA TYR A 44 -5.85 12.27 -7.39
C TYR A 44 -6.40 11.49 -8.59
N SER A 45 -6.72 12.21 -9.66
CA SER A 45 -7.04 11.60 -10.95
C SER A 45 -5.79 11.60 -11.83
N LEU A 46 -5.20 10.43 -12.02
CA LEU A 46 -4.10 10.26 -12.97
C LEU A 46 -4.67 9.85 -14.33
N PRO A 47 -4.20 10.44 -15.44
CA PRO A 47 -4.54 9.94 -16.78
C PRO A 47 -4.03 8.50 -16.94
N ASN A 48 -4.66 7.72 -17.81
CA ASN A 48 -4.23 6.35 -18.09
C ASN A 48 -2.90 6.34 -18.88
N ILE A 49 -1.81 6.62 -18.17
CA ILE A 49 -0.46 6.71 -18.75
C ILE A 49 0.01 5.35 -19.26
N ALA A 50 -0.43 4.26 -18.61
CA ALA A 50 -0.06 2.91 -19.03
C ALA A 50 -0.63 2.53 -20.40
N SER A 51 -1.79 3.08 -20.80
CA SER A 51 -2.35 2.89 -22.14
C SER A 51 -1.56 3.61 -23.22
N ILE A 52 -0.96 4.78 -22.88
CA ILE A 52 -0.12 5.57 -23.79
C ILE A 52 1.27 4.92 -23.97
N PHE A 53 1.80 4.33 -22.90
CA PHE A 53 3.13 3.70 -22.89
C PHE A 53 3.08 2.23 -22.44
N PRO A 54 2.39 1.33 -23.16
CA PRO A 54 2.07 -0.02 -22.70
C PRO A 54 3.31 -0.93 -22.48
N ARG A 55 4.44 -0.57 -23.08
CA ARG A 55 5.72 -1.30 -22.95
C ARG A 55 6.64 -0.75 -21.86
N ARG A 56 6.33 0.40 -21.26
CA ARG A 56 7.16 1.03 -20.23
C ARG A 56 6.63 0.70 -18.84
N ASN A 57 7.54 0.49 -17.91
CA ASN A 57 7.17 0.42 -16.51
C ASN A 57 6.94 1.83 -15.96
N VAL A 58 5.72 2.33 -16.16
CA VAL A 58 5.32 3.70 -15.79
C VAL A 58 5.37 3.90 -14.27
N VAL A 59 5.06 2.86 -13.49
CA VAL A 59 5.15 2.91 -12.02
C VAL A 59 6.57 3.29 -11.57
N LYS A 60 7.59 2.79 -12.26
CA LYS A 60 8.98 3.11 -11.93
C LYS A 60 9.30 4.60 -12.14
N VAL A 61 8.81 5.19 -13.23
CA VAL A 61 9.00 6.62 -13.50
C VAL A 61 8.25 7.48 -12.49
N THR A 62 7.01 7.13 -12.17
CA THR A 62 6.21 7.85 -11.17
C THR A 62 6.82 7.75 -9.77
N ASN A 63 7.42 6.63 -9.40
CA ASN A 63 8.14 6.48 -8.14
C ASN A 63 9.30 7.49 -8.00
N TYR A 64 10.10 7.67 -9.05
CA TYR A 64 11.19 8.65 -9.04
C TYR A 64 10.67 10.08 -8.88
N LEU A 65 9.60 10.42 -9.63
CA LEU A 65 8.98 11.74 -9.54
C LEU A 65 8.35 11.98 -8.15
N THR A 66 7.63 11.00 -7.61
CA THR A 66 7.05 11.09 -6.27
C THR A 66 8.13 11.31 -5.22
N LYS A 67 9.20 10.51 -5.24
CA LYS A 67 10.31 10.66 -4.29
C LYS A 67 10.94 12.05 -4.36
N PHE A 68 11.17 12.57 -5.58
CA PHE A 68 11.72 13.91 -5.78
C PHE A 68 10.80 14.98 -5.18
N VAL A 69 9.49 14.91 -5.45
CA VAL A 69 8.50 15.85 -4.89
C VAL A 69 8.44 15.76 -3.37
N MET A 70 8.48 14.56 -2.79
CA MET A 70 8.43 14.37 -1.34
C MET A 70 9.67 14.94 -0.64
N ILE A 71 10.85 14.77 -1.22
CA ILE A 71 12.09 15.37 -0.70
C ILE A 71 11.99 16.89 -0.69
N LEU A 72 11.47 17.49 -1.79
CA LEU A 72 11.35 18.96 -1.90
C LEU A 72 10.28 19.55 -0.98
N THR A 73 9.16 18.86 -0.77
CA THR A 73 8.00 19.40 -0.06
C THR A 73 8.00 19.07 1.44
N GLY A 74 8.78 18.08 1.87
CA GLY A 74 8.82 17.64 3.27
C GLY A 74 7.48 17.10 3.80
N LYS A 75 6.58 16.63 2.93
CA LYS A 75 5.20 16.22 3.26
C LYS A 75 5.08 15.01 4.21
N VAL A 76 6.17 14.31 4.49
CA VAL A 76 6.21 13.12 5.37
C VAL A 76 5.84 13.44 6.83
N LYS A 77 5.90 14.72 7.23
CA LYS A 77 5.81 15.13 8.64
C LYS A 77 4.49 14.79 9.34
N ASN A 78 3.41 14.54 8.62
CA ASN A 78 2.06 14.42 9.20
C ASN A 78 1.52 12.98 9.22
N ILE A 79 2.34 11.96 8.96
CA ILE A 79 1.86 10.56 8.87
C ILE A 79 1.31 10.06 10.21
N LEU A 80 1.93 10.43 11.33
CA LEU A 80 1.46 10.01 12.66
C LEU A 80 0.08 10.57 12.98
N ILE A 81 -0.15 11.86 12.66
CA ILE A 81 -1.47 12.50 12.77
C ILE A 81 -2.46 11.84 11.81
N GLY A 82 -2.02 11.46 10.61
CA GLY A 82 -2.82 10.73 9.65
C GLY A 82 -3.25 9.35 10.16
N ASN A 83 -2.41 8.63 10.91
CA ASN A 83 -2.79 7.38 11.55
C ASN A 83 -3.93 7.56 12.56
N GLU A 84 -3.89 8.63 13.37
CA GLU A 84 -4.95 8.96 14.34
C GLU A 84 -6.25 9.31 13.61
N HIS A 85 -6.18 10.08 12.53
CA HIS A 85 -7.34 10.38 11.70
C HIS A 85 -7.97 9.11 11.11
N VAL A 86 -7.18 8.18 10.56
CA VAL A 86 -7.72 6.91 10.05
C VAL A 86 -8.36 6.10 11.17
N TYR A 87 -7.75 6.08 12.36
CA TYR A 87 -8.37 5.42 13.53
C TYR A 87 -9.75 6.03 13.86
N GLU A 88 -9.86 7.37 13.88
CA GLU A 88 -11.16 8.02 14.08
C GLU A 88 -12.19 7.65 13.01
N LEU A 89 -11.77 7.51 11.75
CA LEU A 89 -12.64 7.06 10.66
C LEU A 89 -13.16 5.63 10.91
N THR A 90 -12.33 4.72 11.45
CA THR A 90 -12.79 3.37 11.81
C THR A 90 -13.92 3.40 12.83
N GLN A 91 -13.83 4.29 13.82
CA GLN A 91 -14.85 4.42 14.88
C GLN A 91 -16.17 4.99 14.37
N LYS A 92 -16.13 5.85 13.33
CA LYS A 92 -17.29 6.60 12.82
C LYS A 92 -17.96 5.95 11.60
N THR A 93 -17.43 4.84 11.07
CA THR A 93 -17.93 4.22 9.82
C THR A 93 -18.53 2.83 10.00
N ASN A 94 -18.89 2.44 11.23
CA ASN A 94 -19.55 1.15 11.53
C ASN A 94 -18.82 -0.06 10.93
N GLY A 95 -17.47 -0.08 11.01
CA GLY A 95 -16.64 -1.17 10.52
C GLY A 95 -16.46 -1.23 8.99
N ARG A 96 -16.84 -0.16 8.27
CA ARG A 96 -16.61 -0.05 6.82
C ARG A 96 -15.14 0.29 6.48
N VAL A 97 -14.40 0.88 7.42
CA VAL A 97 -12.98 1.19 7.28
C VAL A 97 -12.13 0.17 8.05
N ILE A 98 -11.14 -0.37 7.36
CA ILE A 98 -10.08 -1.22 7.92
C ILE A 98 -8.80 -0.38 7.95
N GLN A 99 -8.23 -0.17 9.13
CA GLN A 99 -7.01 0.63 9.26
C GLN A 99 -5.76 -0.20 8.96
N PHE A 100 -4.87 0.33 8.12
CA PHE A 100 -3.45 -0.02 8.09
C PHE A 100 -2.64 1.14 8.65
N VAL A 101 -1.81 0.86 9.65
CA VAL A 101 -0.98 1.88 10.32
C VAL A 101 0.29 2.12 9.51
N TRP A 102 0.54 3.36 9.14
CA TRP A 102 1.76 3.72 8.42
C TRP A 102 2.88 4.05 9.42
N ILE A 103 3.97 3.32 9.33
CA ILE A 103 5.16 3.48 10.17
C ILE A 103 6.23 4.25 9.39
N THR A 104 6.85 5.21 10.07
CA THR A 104 7.90 6.09 9.52
C THR A 104 9.21 5.91 10.24
N THR A 105 10.32 6.23 9.55
CA THR A 105 11.69 6.19 10.12
C THR A 105 11.90 7.20 11.25
N GLN A 106 10.95 8.10 11.47
CA GLN A 106 10.97 9.06 12.60
C GLN A 106 10.63 8.40 13.94
N ILE A 107 10.10 7.18 13.92
CA ILE A 107 9.77 6.42 15.13
C ILE A 107 11.02 5.64 15.55
N ASN A 108 11.62 6.01 16.68
CA ASN A 108 12.87 5.41 17.17
C ASN A 108 12.74 3.92 17.55
N LYS A 109 11.54 3.46 17.95
CA LYS A 109 11.24 2.08 18.35
C LYS A 109 9.92 1.67 17.73
N PRO A 110 9.90 1.29 16.44
CA PRO A 110 8.66 1.00 15.72
C PRO A 110 7.88 -0.18 16.31
N SER A 111 8.52 -1.23 16.80
CA SER A 111 7.86 -2.35 17.47
C SER A 111 7.10 -1.89 18.73
N ASN A 112 7.72 -1.10 19.59
CA ASN A 112 7.07 -0.56 20.79
C ASN A 112 5.88 0.35 20.45
N TYR A 113 6.02 1.17 19.39
CA TYR A 113 4.91 2.00 18.90
C TYR A 113 3.74 1.13 18.44
N LEU A 114 4.01 0.11 17.64
CA LEU A 114 3.01 -0.83 17.15
C LEU A 114 2.32 -1.59 18.28
N ASP A 115 3.08 -2.09 19.26
CA ASP A 115 2.53 -2.76 20.46
C ASP A 115 1.59 -1.85 21.25
N ASN A 116 1.96 -0.60 21.45
CA ASN A 116 1.13 0.38 22.15
C ASN A 116 -0.15 0.68 21.36
N LYS A 117 -0.03 0.94 20.05
CA LYS A 117 -1.20 1.24 19.21
C LYS A 117 -2.10 0.01 19.03
N LYS A 118 -1.56 -1.21 18.99
CA LYS A 118 -2.35 -2.44 18.88
C LYS A 118 -3.30 -2.65 20.08
N LYS A 119 -2.94 -2.15 21.25
CA LYS A 119 -3.81 -2.23 22.46
C LYS A 119 -5.09 -1.40 22.30
N ASP A 120 -4.96 -0.23 21.66
CA ASP A 120 -6.05 0.76 21.58
C ASP A 120 -6.74 0.71 20.21
N TRP A 121 -5.99 0.40 19.15
CA TRP A 121 -6.45 0.43 17.77
C TRP A 121 -6.52 -0.99 17.20
N ASN A 122 -7.66 -1.42 16.75
CA ASN A 122 -7.84 -2.72 16.11
C ASN A 122 -7.41 -2.68 14.63
N PHE A 123 -6.20 -2.14 14.35
CA PHE A 123 -5.68 -2.09 12.99
C PHE A 123 -5.35 -3.49 12.46
N LYS A 124 -5.39 -3.67 11.13
CA LYS A 124 -5.27 -4.97 10.47
C LYS A 124 -4.08 -5.08 9.54
N GLY A 125 -3.21 -4.08 9.49
CA GLY A 125 -2.01 -4.10 8.70
C GLY A 125 -1.05 -2.96 9.02
N VAL A 126 0.17 -3.09 8.54
CA VAL A 126 1.23 -2.07 8.65
C VAL A 126 1.62 -1.63 7.26
N LYS A 127 1.83 -0.32 7.06
CA LYS A 127 2.26 0.28 5.79
C LYS A 127 3.65 0.87 5.89
N LEU A 128 4.49 0.59 4.89
CA LEU A 128 5.78 1.24 4.65
C LEU A 128 5.82 1.82 3.22
N HIS A 129 6.54 2.95 3.02
CA HIS A 129 6.56 3.63 1.72
C HIS A 129 7.91 4.27 1.40
N GLN A 130 8.74 3.62 0.58
CA GLN A 130 10.09 4.09 0.24
C GLN A 130 10.14 5.33 -0.67
N CYS A 131 9.05 5.68 -1.38
CA CYS A 131 9.03 6.92 -2.16
C CYS A 131 8.77 8.15 -1.29
N TRP A 132 8.13 7.99 -0.13
CA TRP A 132 7.84 9.09 0.78
C TRP A 132 8.98 9.33 1.77
N GLU A 133 9.72 8.29 2.11
CA GLU A 133 10.88 8.39 3.00
C GLU A 133 11.97 7.39 2.58
N SER A 134 13.20 7.69 2.98
CA SER A 134 14.34 6.87 2.57
C SER A 134 14.69 5.86 3.64
N PHE A 135 14.44 4.58 3.34
CA PHE A 135 14.97 3.44 4.07
C PHE A 135 15.26 2.31 3.08
N SER A 136 16.09 1.36 3.48
CA SER A 136 16.35 0.13 2.73
C SER A 136 15.68 -1.06 3.39
N VAL A 137 15.37 -2.09 2.62
CA VAL A 137 14.96 -3.41 3.13
C VAL A 137 16.03 -4.03 4.03
N ASP A 138 17.32 -3.68 3.84
CA ASP A 138 18.40 -4.14 4.70
C ASP A 138 18.54 -3.37 6.01
N SER A 139 17.83 -2.24 6.18
CA SER A 139 17.92 -1.42 7.38
C SER A 139 17.32 -2.10 8.61
N ASP A 140 17.85 -1.77 9.79
CA ASP A 140 17.31 -2.27 11.06
C ASP A 140 15.86 -1.83 11.28
N PHE A 141 15.50 -0.61 10.83
CA PHE A 141 14.14 -0.11 10.85
C PHE A 141 13.18 -1.05 10.11
N PHE A 142 13.48 -1.41 8.84
CA PHE A 142 12.65 -2.31 8.07
C PHE A 142 12.55 -3.69 8.74
N LYS A 143 13.71 -4.25 9.13
CA LYS A 143 13.77 -5.58 9.76
C LYS A 143 12.97 -5.65 11.05
N GLU A 144 13.04 -4.60 11.88
CA GLU A 144 12.25 -4.52 13.13
C GLU A 144 10.75 -4.52 12.84
N VAL A 145 10.29 -3.68 11.88
CA VAL A 145 8.86 -3.61 11.50
C VAL A 145 8.38 -4.93 10.89
N ALA A 146 9.16 -5.51 9.97
CA ALA A 146 8.80 -6.74 9.28
C ALA A 146 8.75 -7.94 10.24
N LEU A 147 9.72 -8.06 11.15
CA LEU A 147 9.72 -9.11 12.17
C LEU A 147 8.55 -8.94 13.15
N TRP A 148 8.23 -7.71 13.53
CA TRP A 148 7.06 -7.45 14.36
C TRP A 148 5.77 -7.88 13.65
N ALA A 149 5.63 -7.56 12.36
CA ALA A 149 4.47 -7.91 11.55
C ALA A 149 4.33 -9.44 11.43
N GLU A 150 5.44 -10.16 11.13
CA GLU A 150 5.49 -11.62 11.07
C GLU A 150 5.09 -12.26 12.39
N ASN A 151 5.66 -11.82 13.53
CA ASN A 151 5.37 -12.37 14.86
C ASN A 151 3.95 -12.12 15.35
N ASN A 152 3.27 -11.12 14.80
CA ASN A 152 1.91 -10.76 15.17
C ASN A 152 0.85 -11.21 14.15
N ASP A 153 1.26 -11.92 13.10
CA ASP A 153 0.38 -12.33 11.99
C ASP A 153 -0.39 -11.14 11.39
N ILE A 154 0.32 -10.02 11.20
CA ILE A 154 -0.24 -8.78 10.66
C ILE A 154 0.41 -8.52 9.29
N PRO A 155 -0.36 -8.33 8.20
CA PRO A 155 0.20 -8.07 6.89
C PRO A 155 1.03 -6.78 6.84
N LEU A 156 2.17 -6.86 6.17
CA LEU A 156 3.04 -5.74 5.85
C LEU A 156 2.83 -5.31 4.40
N PHE A 157 2.26 -4.14 4.21
CA PHE A 157 2.08 -3.52 2.89
C PHE A 157 3.25 -2.59 2.61
N ILE A 158 4.01 -2.84 1.55
CA ILE A 158 5.17 -2.02 1.20
C ILE A 158 5.10 -1.43 -0.21
N HIS A 159 5.37 -0.13 -0.33
CA HIS A 159 5.65 0.53 -1.60
C HIS A 159 7.16 0.62 -1.80
N LEU A 160 7.70 -0.24 -2.65
CA LEU A 160 9.12 -0.28 -2.98
C LEU A 160 9.49 0.82 -3.98
N TYR A 161 10.73 1.29 -3.90
CA TYR A 161 11.20 2.39 -4.72
C TYR A 161 11.97 1.95 -5.97
N SER A 162 12.77 0.88 -5.92
CA SER A 162 13.70 0.48 -6.98
C SER A 162 13.82 -1.04 -7.14
N ASP A 163 14.35 -1.47 -8.30
CA ASP A 163 14.59 -2.89 -8.57
C ASP A 163 15.59 -3.52 -7.59
N SER A 164 16.55 -2.75 -7.07
CA SER A 164 17.47 -3.23 -6.05
C SER A 164 16.75 -3.53 -4.74
N GLU A 165 15.76 -2.73 -4.35
CA GLU A 165 14.94 -3.00 -3.17
C GLU A 165 14.00 -4.19 -3.40
N VAL A 166 13.53 -4.40 -4.65
CA VAL A 166 12.79 -5.63 -5.02
C VAL A 166 13.66 -6.87 -4.86
N ALA A 167 14.92 -6.82 -5.27
CA ALA A 167 15.83 -7.96 -5.07
C ALA A 167 16.04 -8.27 -3.58
N LYS A 168 16.23 -7.23 -2.76
CA LYS A 168 16.39 -7.38 -1.30
C LYS A 168 15.14 -7.93 -0.63
N ILE A 169 13.93 -7.47 -1.02
CA ILE A 169 12.69 -7.97 -0.43
C ILE A 169 12.44 -9.45 -0.77
N ILE A 170 12.82 -9.88 -1.98
CA ILE A 170 12.77 -11.30 -2.36
C ILE A 170 13.69 -12.12 -1.46
N GLU A 171 14.94 -11.68 -1.26
CA GLU A 171 15.89 -12.40 -0.40
C GLU A 171 15.45 -12.37 1.09
N TYR A 172 14.83 -11.30 1.53
CA TYR A 172 14.23 -11.22 2.87
C TYR A 172 13.06 -12.21 3.00
N LYS A 173 12.11 -12.20 2.06
CA LYS A 173 10.93 -13.04 2.07
C LYS A 173 11.26 -14.55 2.01
N LYS A 174 12.30 -14.94 1.30
CA LYS A 174 12.80 -16.34 1.30
C LYS A 174 13.19 -16.85 2.69
N LYS A 175 13.57 -15.96 3.61
CA LYS A 175 13.98 -16.30 4.98
C LYS A 175 12.83 -16.12 6.00
N HIS A 176 11.77 -15.42 5.60
CA HIS A 176 10.63 -15.03 6.42
C HIS A 176 9.32 -15.47 5.76
N LEU A 177 9.14 -16.79 5.63
CA LEU A 177 8.00 -17.38 4.90
C LEU A 177 6.64 -17.07 5.54
N ASN A 178 6.60 -16.88 6.86
CA ASN A 178 5.37 -16.55 7.59
C ASN A 178 4.96 -15.07 7.48
N LEU A 179 5.83 -14.20 6.93
CA LEU A 179 5.47 -12.79 6.73
C LEU A 179 4.42 -12.66 5.64
N ASN A 180 3.23 -12.20 6.00
CA ASN A 180 2.20 -11.78 5.05
C ASN A 180 2.62 -10.45 4.39
N LEU A 181 3.13 -10.52 3.15
CA LEU A 181 3.72 -9.37 2.45
C LEU A 181 2.86 -8.95 1.26
N ILE A 182 2.51 -7.67 1.19
CA ILE A 182 1.77 -7.06 0.07
C ILE A 182 2.68 -6.04 -0.62
N ILE A 183 2.96 -6.25 -1.91
CA ILE A 183 3.76 -5.34 -2.75
C ILE A 183 2.84 -4.39 -3.52
N ALA A 184 3.04 -3.07 -3.35
CA ALA A 184 2.23 -2.06 -4.01
C ALA A 184 2.41 -2.05 -5.55
N HIS A 185 1.29 -1.85 -6.28
CA HIS A 185 1.23 -1.52 -7.72
C HIS A 185 1.95 -2.51 -8.65
N LEU A 186 1.96 -3.80 -8.31
CA LEU A 186 2.75 -4.83 -9.04
C LEU A 186 4.23 -4.45 -9.16
N PHE A 187 4.78 -3.60 -8.28
CA PHE A 187 6.15 -3.13 -8.45
C PHE A 187 7.15 -4.28 -8.36
N GLY A 188 7.96 -4.42 -9.41
CA GLY A 188 8.98 -5.47 -9.48
C GLY A 188 8.48 -6.86 -9.86
N ILE A 189 7.20 -7.04 -10.23
CA ILE A 189 6.64 -8.35 -10.62
C ILE A 189 7.49 -9.07 -11.67
N GLU A 190 8.15 -8.32 -12.56
CA GLU A 190 9.03 -8.87 -13.59
C GLU A 190 10.22 -9.64 -13.00
N LEU A 191 10.74 -9.20 -11.84
CA LEU A 191 11.84 -9.89 -11.16
C LEU A 191 11.34 -11.15 -10.46
N PHE A 192 10.16 -11.12 -9.85
CA PHE A 192 9.52 -12.31 -9.27
C PHE A 192 9.28 -13.38 -10.34
N ILE A 193 8.77 -12.99 -11.52
CA ILE A 193 8.59 -13.89 -12.66
C ILE A 193 9.93 -14.46 -13.12
N LYS A 194 10.94 -13.61 -13.32
CA LYS A 194 12.28 -14.02 -13.77
C LYS A 194 12.94 -15.02 -12.83
N LEU A 195 12.76 -14.85 -11.52
CA LEU A 195 13.33 -15.73 -10.50
C LEU A 195 12.41 -16.92 -10.18
N ASN A 196 11.24 -16.98 -10.79
CA ASN A 196 10.17 -17.94 -10.50
C ASN A 196 9.88 -18.06 -8.99
N PHE A 197 9.92 -16.93 -8.28
CA PHE A 197 9.69 -16.88 -6.84
C PHE A 197 8.22 -16.61 -6.53
N LYS A 198 7.55 -17.61 -5.97
CA LYS A 198 6.18 -17.56 -5.45
C LYS A 198 6.19 -17.97 -3.98
N ASP A 199 5.24 -17.45 -3.23
CA ASP A 199 5.05 -17.77 -1.82
C ASP A 199 3.56 -17.54 -1.47
N GLU A 200 3.00 -18.39 -0.62
CA GLU A 200 1.58 -18.35 -0.25
C GLU A 200 1.20 -17.09 0.56
N ASN A 201 2.19 -16.48 1.23
CA ASN A 201 2.04 -15.26 2.01
C ASN A 201 2.60 -14.03 1.27
N LEU A 202 2.65 -14.08 -0.07
CA LEU A 202 3.08 -12.97 -0.92
C LEU A 202 1.95 -12.52 -1.84
N TYR A 203 1.55 -11.28 -1.70
CA TYR A 203 0.43 -10.65 -2.42
C TYR A 203 0.90 -9.43 -3.19
N PHE A 204 0.16 -9.05 -4.22
CA PHE A 204 0.43 -7.85 -5.02
C PHE A 204 -0.81 -6.98 -5.11
N ASP A 205 -0.62 -5.70 -4.83
CA ASP A 205 -1.66 -4.69 -5.00
C ASP A 205 -1.69 -4.20 -6.45
N THR A 206 -2.89 -4.11 -7.03
CA THR A 206 -3.14 -3.62 -8.38
C THR A 206 -3.76 -2.22 -8.41
N SER A 207 -3.76 -1.51 -7.28
CA SER A 207 -4.22 -0.13 -7.24
C SER A 207 -3.43 0.74 -8.24
N THR A 208 -4.02 1.86 -8.67
CA THR A 208 -3.44 2.75 -9.67
C THR A 208 -3.27 2.07 -11.06
N LEU A 209 -4.32 1.41 -11.52
CA LEU A 209 -4.35 0.74 -12.83
C LEU A 209 -4.00 1.66 -14.01
N GLN A 210 -4.13 2.98 -13.83
CA GLN A 210 -3.65 3.97 -14.81
C GLN A 210 -2.15 3.88 -15.07
N LEU A 211 -1.39 3.25 -14.17
CA LEU A 211 0.05 3.02 -14.28
C LEU A 211 0.43 1.58 -14.62
N ILE A 212 -0.54 0.65 -14.63
CA ILE A 212 -0.32 -0.77 -14.88
C ILE A 212 -0.87 -1.13 -16.27
N SER A 213 0.00 -1.53 -17.20
CA SER A 213 -0.45 -1.96 -18.53
C SER A 213 -1.19 -3.30 -18.46
N LYS A 214 -2.14 -3.50 -19.41
CA LYS A 214 -2.90 -4.76 -19.52
C LYS A 214 -1.98 -5.97 -19.60
N ASN A 215 -0.92 -5.91 -20.41
CA ASN A 215 0.03 -7.02 -20.56
C ASN A 215 0.72 -7.34 -19.23
N ARG A 216 1.09 -6.33 -18.45
CA ARG A 216 1.73 -6.51 -17.15
C ARG A 216 0.80 -7.16 -16.14
N LEU A 217 -0.46 -6.73 -16.13
CA LEU A 217 -1.50 -7.34 -15.29
C LEU A 217 -1.75 -8.80 -15.68
N MET A 218 -1.88 -9.09 -16.98
CA MET A 218 -2.07 -10.48 -17.45
C MET A 218 -0.88 -11.36 -17.08
N ASN A 219 0.36 -10.91 -17.28
CA ASN A 219 1.55 -11.65 -16.88
C ASN A 219 1.58 -11.94 -15.36
N ALA A 220 1.11 -10.99 -14.55
CA ALA A 220 0.99 -11.19 -13.10
C ALA A 220 -0.06 -12.26 -12.78
N ILE A 221 -1.25 -12.18 -13.40
CA ILE A 221 -2.33 -13.19 -13.22
C ILE A 221 -1.84 -14.57 -13.62
N ASP A 222 -1.21 -14.70 -14.78
CA ASP A 222 -0.67 -15.99 -15.28
C ASP A 222 0.42 -16.55 -14.34
N PHE A 223 1.15 -15.67 -13.68
CA PHE A 223 2.24 -16.09 -12.79
C PHE A 223 1.75 -16.43 -11.39
N VAL A 224 1.02 -15.54 -10.70
CA VAL A 224 0.64 -15.75 -9.30
C VAL A 224 -0.80 -16.21 -9.08
N GLY A 225 -1.66 -16.11 -10.09
CA GLY A 225 -3.11 -16.31 -9.96
C GLY A 225 -3.84 -15.00 -9.63
N ALA A 226 -5.13 -14.96 -9.91
CA ALA A 226 -5.95 -13.76 -9.68
C ALA A 226 -6.28 -13.53 -8.18
N ASP A 227 -6.34 -14.60 -7.41
CA ASP A 227 -6.64 -14.62 -5.98
C ASP A 227 -5.53 -14.04 -5.10
N VAL A 228 -4.32 -13.94 -5.64
CA VAL A 228 -3.15 -13.33 -4.97
C VAL A 228 -3.08 -11.82 -5.21
N LEU A 229 -3.96 -11.28 -6.08
CA LEU A 229 -3.99 -9.87 -6.42
C LEU A 229 -4.99 -9.11 -5.53
N VAL A 230 -4.49 -8.15 -4.77
CA VAL A 230 -5.31 -7.22 -3.99
C VAL A 230 -5.76 -6.08 -4.90
N GLN A 231 -7.05 -5.98 -5.17
CA GLN A 231 -7.59 -5.03 -6.14
C GLN A 231 -8.32 -3.87 -5.47
N ARG A 232 -8.15 -2.67 -6.06
CA ARG A 232 -9.00 -1.51 -5.80
C ARG A 232 -10.13 -1.48 -6.84
N GLU A 233 -11.36 -1.77 -6.44
CA GLU A 233 -12.50 -1.87 -7.37
C GLU A 233 -13.08 -0.53 -7.83
N MET A 234 -12.76 0.58 -7.18
CA MET A 234 -13.45 1.85 -7.38
C MET A 234 -12.98 2.71 -8.56
N GLU A 235 -11.96 2.30 -9.31
CA GLU A 235 -11.43 3.07 -10.44
C GLU A 235 -12.00 2.68 -11.82
N PHE A 236 -12.93 1.70 -11.91
CA PHE A 236 -13.33 1.10 -13.18
C PHE A 236 -14.62 1.61 -13.82
N ARG A 237 -15.30 2.59 -13.27
CA ARG A 237 -16.37 3.25 -14.00
C ARG A 237 -15.81 4.47 -14.75
N VAL A 238 -15.12 4.20 -15.86
CA VAL A 238 -14.91 5.20 -16.91
C VAL A 238 -16.19 5.18 -17.76
N ASN A 239 -16.94 6.27 -17.71
CA ASN A 239 -17.93 6.58 -18.74
C ASN A 239 -17.23 6.86 -20.06
#